data_fc21d2a8a580f227d2d0aa806678fbce
#
_entry.id   fc21d2a8a580f227d2d0aa806678fbce
#
_cell.length_a   1.000
_cell.length_b   1.000
_cell.length_c   1.000
_cell.angle_alpha   90.00
_cell.angle_beta   90.00
_cell.angle_gamma   90.00
#
_symmetry.space_group_name_H-M   'P 1'
#
loop_
_entity.id
_entity.type
_entity.pdbx_description
1 polymer ?
#
loop_
_entity_poly.entity_id
_entity_poly.type
_entity_poly.pdbx_seq_one_letter_code
_entity_poly.pdbx_strand_id
1 'polypeptide(L)'
;MKVILLERVERLGALGDIVTVKDGFARNFLLPRSKALRANGANLKVFESRRGDIEASNARARDAASKSGEKLDGSSYVMIRQAGESGHLYGSVSGRDVADAVNAEGGKVERAMVVLDKPIKALGVHPVKVRLHPEVVITVNVNIARSADEAERQARGENVIASQFEEDRAADAQAAADMLEGGAGSQAPDRDGFHED
;
A
#
# COMPACT_ATOMS: atom_id res chain seq x y z
N MET A 1 19.72 28.04 3.05
CA MET A 1 18.95 28.97 3.90
C MET A 1 18.85 28.39 5.30
N LYS A 2 19.06 29.21 6.36
CA LYS A 2 18.88 28.75 7.74
C LYS A 2 17.41 28.92 8.17
N VAL A 3 16.85 27.88 8.77
CA VAL A 3 15.46 27.86 9.26
C VAL A 3 15.39 27.28 10.66
N ILE A 4 14.38 27.70 11.44
CA ILE A 4 14.04 27.18 12.76
C ILE A 4 12.87 26.22 12.56
N LEU A 5 12.97 24.99 13.00
CA LEU A 5 11.90 24.00 12.89
C LEU A 5 10.82 24.26 13.95
N LEU A 6 9.54 24.26 13.53
CA LEU A 6 8.37 24.40 14.42
C LEU A 6 7.75 23.05 14.77
N GLU A 7 8.13 22.00 14.08
CA GLU A 7 7.76 20.61 14.35
C GLU A 7 8.94 19.70 13.98
N ARG A 8 8.90 18.46 14.41
CA ARG A 8 9.88 17.46 14.01
C ARG A 8 9.76 17.18 12.51
N VAL A 9 10.87 17.32 11.79
CA VAL A 9 10.96 16.99 10.37
C VAL A 9 11.96 15.86 10.20
N GLU A 10 11.53 14.77 9.58
CA GLU A 10 12.35 13.59 9.34
C GLU A 10 13.63 13.97 8.58
N ARG A 11 14.76 13.43 9.01
CA ARG A 11 16.12 13.69 8.46
C ARG A 11 16.64 15.12 8.62
N LEU A 12 15.91 16.02 9.26
CA LEU A 12 16.37 17.39 9.50
C LEU A 12 16.63 17.68 10.97
N GLY A 13 15.67 17.35 11.85
CA GLY A 13 15.82 17.63 13.26
C GLY A 13 14.49 17.70 14.02
N ALA A 14 14.58 18.07 15.29
CA ALA A 14 13.46 18.24 16.19
C ALA A 14 12.93 19.70 16.20
N LEU A 15 11.86 19.91 16.95
CA LEU A 15 11.29 21.23 17.21
C LEU A 15 12.34 22.14 17.85
N GLY A 16 12.49 23.33 17.31
CA GLY A 16 13.44 24.33 17.79
C GLY A 16 14.84 24.26 17.20
N ASP A 17 15.15 23.21 16.44
CA ASP A 17 16.46 23.10 15.82
C ASP A 17 16.63 24.13 14.71
N ILE A 18 17.83 24.74 14.67
CA ILE A 18 18.24 25.64 13.58
C ILE A 18 19.03 24.84 12.57
N VAL A 19 18.42 24.59 11.41
CA VAL A 19 19.03 23.76 10.36
C VAL A 19 19.26 24.56 9.08
N THR A 20 20.30 24.16 8.34
CA THR A 20 20.60 24.72 7.02
C THR A 20 20.04 23.81 5.95
N VAL A 21 19.13 24.34 5.14
CA VAL A 21 18.46 23.60 4.06
C VAL A 21 18.63 24.30 2.71
N LYS A 22 18.37 23.55 1.62
CA LYS A 22 18.34 24.12 0.27
C LYS A 22 17.22 25.16 0.17
N ASP A 23 17.48 26.27 -0.51
CA ASP A 23 16.53 27.41 -0.60
C ASP A 23 15.18 27.02 -1.20
N GLY A 24 15.18 26.19 -2.25
CA GLY A 24 13.95 25.69 -2.86
C GLY A 24 13.11 24.87 -1.90
N PHE A 25 13.73 23.99 -1.12
CA PHE A 25 13.02 23.17 -0.13
C PHE A 25 12.41 24.01 0.99
N ALA A 26 13.15 25.00 1.47
CA ALA A 26 12.63 25.94 2.46
C ALA A 26 11.43 26.73 1.93
N ARG A 27 11.55 27.34 0.73
CA ARG A 27 10.52 28.22 0.17
C ARG A 27 9.27 27.49 -0.30
N ASN A 28 9.42 26.27 -0.86
CA ASN A 28 8.31 25.56 -1.48
C ASN A 28 7.62 24.55 -0.55
N PHE A 29 8.30 24.14 0.53
CA PHE A 29 7.79 23.11 1.42
C PHE A 29 7.70 23.56 2.88
N LEU A 30 8.81 23.97 3.49
CA LEU A 30 8.83 24.22 4.93
C LEU A 30 8.05 25.48 5.33
N LEU A 31 8.29 26.61 4.66
CA LEU A 31 7.68 27.90 4.97
C LEU A 31 6.18 27.93 4.63
N PRO A 32 5.71 27.48 3.43
CA PRO A 32 4.29 27.51 3.10
C PRO A 32 3.42 26.60 3.98
N ARG A 33 4.02 25.52 4.49
CA ARG A 33 3.32 24.58 5.39
C ARG A 33 3.49 24.91 6.87
N SER A 34 4.06 26.08 7.18
CA SER A 34 4.33 26.51 8.56
C SER A 34 5.11 25.50 9.41
N LYS A 35 5.95 24.66 8.76
CA LYS A 35 6.81 23.67 9.43
C LYS A 35 8.11 24.27 9.94
N ALA A 36 8.49 25.44 9.41
CA ALA A 36 9.68 26.16 9.84
C ALA A 36 9.52 27.67 9.65
N LEU A 37 10.32 28.43 10.37
CA LEU A 37 10.50 29.87 10.21
C LEU A 37 11.91 30.18 9.70
N ARG A 38 12.11 31.31 9.01
CA ARG A 38 13.46 31.77 8.67
C ARG A 38 14.22 32.11 9.95
N ALA A 39 15.45 31.61 10.07
CA ALA A 39 16.31 31.88 11.21
C ALA A 39 16.90 33.31 11.10
N ASN A 40 16.13 34.30 11.54
CA ASN A 40 16.59 35.65 11.74
C ASN A 40 16.35 36.05 13.22
N GLY A 41 17.03 37.11 13.68
CA GLY A 41 16.96 37.51 15.10
C GLY A 41 15.56 37.86 15.60
N ALA A 42 14.68 38.39 14.73
CA ALA A 42 13.29 38.69 15.07
C ALA A 42 12.48 37.40 15.25
N ASN A 43 12.61 36.45 14.34
CA ASN A 43 11.89 35.18 14.39
C ASN A 43 12.38 34.27 15.54
N LEU A 44 13.66 34.35 15.92
CA LEU A 44 14.17 33.67 17.11
C LEU A 44 13.45 34.13 18.38
N LYS A 45 13.35 35.47 18.58
CA LYS A 45 12.62 36.02 19.74
C LYS A 45 11.14 35.61 19.74
N VAL A 46 10.48 35.64 18.58
CA VAL A 46 9.10 35.19 18.42
C VAL A 46 8.96 33.70 18.72
N PHE A 47 9.90 32.88 18.26
CA PHE A 47 9.91 31.44 18.57
C PHE A 47 10.09 31.20 20.06
N GLU A 48 11.05 31.85 20.71
CA GLU A 48 11.30 31.71 22.13
C GLU A 48 10.07 32.10 22.98
N SER A 49 9.38 33.20 22.62
CA SER A 49 8.16 33.63 23.33
C SER A 49 6.98 32.69 23.14
N ARG A 50 6.90 31.94 22.04
CA ARG A 50 5.80 31.02 21.69
C ARG A 50 6.15 29.55 21.82
N ARG A 51 7.36 29.24 22.26
CA ARG A 51 7.86 27.86 22.31
C ARG A 51 6.93 26.95 23.09
N GLY A 52 6.45 27.38 24.27
CA GLY A 52 5.54 26.57 25.09
C GLY A 52 4.20 26.29 24.40
N ASP A 53 3.65 27.27 23.69
CA ASP A 53 2.38 27.10 22.96
C ASP A 53 2.56 26.13 21.77
N ILE A 54 3.69 26.22 21.07
CA ILE A 54 4.02 25.36 19.93
C ILE A 54 4.24 23.91 20.43
N GLU A 55 4.99 23.72 21.51
CA GLU A 55 5.20 22.42 22.14
C GLU A 55 3.86 21.79 22.60
N ALA A 56 3.00 22.58 23.26
CA ALA A 56 1.69 22.12 23.70
C ALA A 56 0.76 21.76 22.52
N SER A 57 0.80 22.55 21.44
CA SER A 57 0.03 22.28 20.22
C SER A 57 0.49 20.99 19.54
N ASN A 58 1.81 20.79 19.41
CA ASN A 58 2.39 19.58 18.82
C ASN A 58 2.08 18.34 19.66
N ALA A 59 2.13 18.45 21.01
CA ALA A 59 1.77 17.36 21.91
C ALA A 59 0.30 16.96 21.72
N ARG A 60 -0.62 17.93 21.65
CA ARG A 60 -2.05 17.65 21.39
C ARG A 60 -2.28 17.01 20.03
N ALA A 61 -1.59 17.48 18.99
CA ALA A 61 -1.68 16.91 17.64
C ALA A 61 -1.15 15.47 17.62
N ARG A 62 -0.03 15.20 18.30
CA ARG A 62 0.53 13.86 18.45
C ARG A 62 -0.44 12.92 19.19
N ASP A 63 -1.02 13.36 20.30
CA ASP A 63 -1.94 12.55 21.10
C ASP A 63 -3.23 12.26 20.33
N ALA A 64 -3.74 13.22 19.55
CA ALA A 64 -4.87 13.01 18.65
C ALA A 64 -4.54 12.01 17.53
N ALA A 65 -3.34 12.13 16.95
CA ALA A 65 -2.85 11.19 15.94
C ALA A 65 -2.64 9.77 16.51
N SER A 66 -2.12 9.66 17.74
CA SER A 66 -1.95 8.37 18.42
C SER A 66 -3.29 7.67 18.63
N LYS A 67 -4.29 8.38 19.19
CA LYS A 67 -5.65 7.84 19.39
C LYS A 67 -6.33 7.41 18.09
N SER A 68 -6.11 8.15 17.01
CA SER A 68 -6.60 7.76 15.68
C SER A 68 -5.80 6.58 15.13
N GLY A 69 -4.50 6.54 15.39
CA GLY A 69 -3.59 5.49 14.98
C GLY A 69 -3.93 4.14 15.61
N GLU A 70 -4.21 4.11 16.92
CA GLU A 70 -4.59 2.89 17.64
C GLU A 70 -5.81 2.17 17.03
N LYS A 71 -6.73 2.94 16.42
CA LYS A 71 -7.91 2.38 15.76
C LYS A 71 -7.63 1.83 14.36
N LEU A 72 -6.62 2.36 13.70
CA LEU A 72 -6.28 2.04 12.32
C LEU A 72 -5.10 1.06 12.22
N ASP A 73 -4.29 0.96 13.27
CA ASP A 73 -3.10 0.11 13.26
C ASP A 73 -3.49 -1.36 13.17
N GLY A 74 -2.86 -2.07 12.24
CA GLY A 74 -3.16 -3.47 11.94
C GLY A 74 -4.48 -3.72 11.21
N SER A 75 -5.31 -2.70 10.95
CA SER A 75 -6.55 -2.86 10.19
C SER A 75 -6.28 -3.33 8.76
N SER A 76 -7.21 -4.13 8.22
CA SER A 76 -7.13 -4.66 6.85
C SER A 76 -8.21 -4.04 5.98
N TYR A 77 -7.79 -3.45 4.87
CA TYR A 77 -8.66 -2.78 3.90
C TYR A 77 -8.69 -3.54 2.59
N VAL A 78 -9.88 -3.93 2.14
CA VAL A 78 -10.06 -4.68 0.90
C VAL A 78 -10.24 -3.73 -0.28
N MET A 79 -9.49 -4.01 -1.35
CA MET A 79 -9.56 -3.25 -2.61
C MET A 79 -9.76 -4.22 -3.78
N ILE A 80 -10.89 -4.12 -4.46
CA ILE A 80 -11.17 -4.93 -5.65
C ILE A 80 -10.59 -4.23 -6.87
N ARG A 81 -9.69 -4.93 -7.60
CA ARG A 81 -9.05 -4.43 -8.82
C ARG A 81 -8.92 -5.56 -9.84
N GLN A 82 -8.95 -5.19 -11.14
CA GLN A 82 -8.75 -6.15 -12.21
C GLN A 82 -7.27 -6.54 -12.32
N ALA A 83 -7.01 -7.85 -12.43
CA ALA A 83 -5.68 -8.40 -12.59
C ALA A 83 -5.69 -9.58 -13.56
N GLY A 84 -4.54 -9.85 -14.17
CA GLY A 84 -4.31 -11.01 -14.99
C GLY A 84 -4.12 -12.28 -14.16
N GLU A 85 -4.07 -13.43 -14.84
CA GLU A 85 -3.87 -14.76 -14.23
C GLU A 85 -2.54 -14.84 -13.47
N SER A 86 -1.51 -14.15 -13.93
CA SER A 86 -0.21 -14.04 -13.27
C SER A 86 -0.23 -13.21 -11.97
N GLY A 87 -1.40 -12.71 -11.51
CA GLY A 87 -1.53 -11.89 -10.32
C GLY A 87 -1.07 -10.44 -10.47
N HIS A 88 -0.74 -10.00 -11.70
CA HIS A 88 -0.39 -8.61 -11.96
C HIS A 88 -1.63 -7.79 -12.26
N LEU A 89 -1.74 -6.61 -11.62
CA LEU A 89 -2.84 -5.68 -11.84
C LEU A 89 -2.76 -5.06 -13.25
N TYR A 90 -3.90 -4.87 -13.91
CA TYR A 90 -4.02 -4.04 -15.12
C TYR A 90 -3.94 -2.53 -14.83
N GLY A 91 -3.16 -2.17 -13.83
CA GLY A 91 -2.97 -0.82 -13.35
C GLY A 91 -2.06 -0.81 -12.16
N SER A 92 -2.25 0.18 -11.29
CA SER A 92 -1.50 0.24 -10.03
C SER A 92 -2.36 0.86 -8.92
N VAL A 93 -2.15 0.40 -7.70
CA VAL A 93 -2.73 1.03 -6.51
C VAL A 93 -1.75 2.07 -6.00
N SER A 94 -2.21 3.32 -5.95
CA SER A 94 -1.46 4.48 -5.50
C SER A 94 -1.78 4.82 -4.03
N GLY A 95 -0.98 5.72 -3.44
CA GLY A 95 -1.27 6.21 -2.09
C GLY A 95 -2.61 6.96 -1.96
N ARG A 96 -3.16 7.46 -3.08
CA ARG A 96 -4.51 8.05 -3.09
C ARG A 96 -5.58 6.98 -2.94
N ASP A 97 -5.47 5.89 -3.70
CA ASP A 97 -6.43 4.78 -3.64
C ASP A 97 -6.47 4.17 -2.23
N VAL A 98 -5.30 4.04 -1.59
CA VAL A 98 -5.20 3.57 -0.19
C VAL A 98 -5.87 4.55 0.77
N ALA A 99 -5.65 5.86 0.62
CA ALA A 99 -6.29 6.86 1.46
C ALA A 99 -7.81 6.84 1.28
N ASP A 100 -8.29 6.72 0.05
CA ASP A 100 -9.73 6.65 -0.27
C ASP A 100 -10.36 5.39 0.35
N ALA A 101 -9.68 4.23 0.31
CA ALA A 101 -10.15 2.98 0.94
C ALA A 101 -10.24 3.10 2.47
N VAL A 102 -9.21 3.65 3.12
CA VAL A 102 -9.22 3.89 4.58
C VAL A 102 -10.31 4.85 4.98
N ASN A 103 -10.56 5.91 4.18
CA ASN A 103 -11.60 6.91 4.45
C ASN A 103 -13.01 6.34 4.25
N ALA A 104 -13.21 5.40 3.34
CA ALA A 104 -14.49 4.71 3.13
C ALA A 104 -14.94 3.93 4.38
N GLU A 105 -13.99 3.41 5.16
CA GLU A 105 -14.26 2.71 6.43
C GLU A 105 -14.21 3.63 7.67
N GLY A 106 -14.24 4.95 7.43
CA GLY A 106 -14.32 5.96 8.51
C GLY A 106 -12.97 6.44 9.06
N GLY A 107 -11.87 6.08 8.43
CA GLY A 107 -10.56 6.69 8.69
C GLY A 107 -10.53 8.14 8.21
N LYS A 108 -9.55 8.91 8.71
CA LYS A 108 -9.27 10.27 8.26
C LYS A 108 -7.80 10.33 7.83
N VAL A 109 -7.54 9.85 6.63
CA VAL A 109 -6.18 9.75 6.07
C VAL A 109 -6.10 10.53 4.77
N GLU A 110 -5.15 11.45 4.68
CA GLU A 110 -4.82 12.15 3.44
C GLU A 110 -3.79 11.35 2.63
N ARG A 111 -3.80 11.53 1.30
CA ARG A 111 -2.78 10.95 0.42
C ARG A 111 -1.35 11.22 0.89
N ALA A 112 -1.09 12.42 1.42
CA ALA A 112 0.22 12.83 1.90
C ALA A 112 0.71 12.05 3.12
N MET A 113 -0.21 11.41 3.85
CA MET A 113 0.08 10.58 5.02
C MET A 113 0.47 9.15 4.64
N VAL A 114 0.06 8.69 3.44
CA VAL A 114 0.39 7.34 2.94
C VAL A 114 1.81 7.33 2.39
N VAL A 115 2.67 6.51 2.97
CA VAL A 115 4.07 6.34 2.57
C VAL A 115 4.19 5.08 1.71
N LEU A 116 4.23 5.28 0.41
CA LEU A 116 4.45 4.23 -0.58
C LEU A 116 5.69 4.58 -1.41
N ASP A 117 6.72 3.75 -1.37
CA ASP A 117 7.92 3.93 -2.18
C ASP A 117 7.63 3.70 -3.67
N LYS A 118 6.80 2.70 -3.96
CA LYS A 118 6.37 2.37 -5.32
C LYS A 118 4.87 2.02 -5.31
N PRO A 119 4.13 2.35 -6.39
CA PRO A 119 2.75 1.89 -6.55
C PRO A 119 2.67 0.36 -6.53
N ILE A 120 1.63 -0.18 -5.87
CA ILE A 120 1.41 -1.63 -5.80
C ILE A 120 0.85 -2.11 -7.14
N LYS A 121 1.40 -3.20 -7.68
CA LYS A 121 1.04 -3.77 -8.99
C LYS A 121 0.70 -5.26 -8.93
N ALA A 122 0.67 -5.86 -7.75
CA ALA A 122 0.37 -7.27 -7.55
C ALA A 122 -0.82 -7.47 -6.63
N LEU A 123 -1.53 -8.58 -6.80
CA LEU A 123 -2.56 -9.04 -5.87
C LEU A 123 -1.94 -9.47 -4.55
N GLY A 124 -2.75 -9.54 -3.51
CA GLY A 124 -2.36 -10.01 -2.19
C GLY A 124 -2.43 -8.95 -1.10
N VAL A 125 -1.95 -9.31 0.08
CA VAL A 125 -1.93 -8.44 1.26
C VAL A 125 -0.61 -7.69 1.32
N HIS A 126 -0.70 -6.36 1.28
CA HIS A 126 0.46 -5.47 1.29
C HIS A 126 0.43 -4.59 2.54
N PRO A 127 1.47 -4.64 3.41
CA PRO A 127 1.59 -3.72 4.51
C PRO A 127 1.99 -2.33 4.00
N VAL A 128 1.19 -1.33 4.31
CA VAL A 128 1.38 0.06 3.92
C VAL A 128 1.57 0.92 5.15
N LYS A 129 2.62 1.74 5.16
CA LYS A 129 2.87 2.68 6.24
C LYS A 129 2.06 3.95 6.05
N VAL A 130 1.34 4.35 7.10
CA VAL A 130 0.59 5.60 7.14
C VAL A 130 1.16 6.47 8.26
N ARG A 131 1.61 7.66 7.90
CA ARG A 131 2.18 8.64 8.82
C ARG A 131 1.11 9.67 9.18
N LEU A 132 0.47 9.48 10.31
CA LEU A 132 -0.54 10.41 10.83
C LEU A 132 0.10 11.67 11.43
N HIS A 133 1.29 11.52 12.04
CA HIS A 133 2.08 12.61 12.61
C HIS A 133 3.58 12.34 12.37
N PRO A 134 4.47 13.33 12.38
CA PRO A 134 5.92 13.09 12.26
C PRO A 134 6.49 12.06 13.24
N GLU A 135 5.82 11.87 14.39
CA GLU A 135 6.20 10.92 15.43
C GLU A 135 5.30 9.68 15.50
N VAL A 136 4.18 9.66 14.76
CA VAL A 136 3.20 8.56 14.79
C VAL A 136 3.08 7.95 13.40
N VAL A 137 3.64 6.76 13.24
CA VAL A 137 3.56 5.95 12.02
C VAL A 137 2.88 4.65 12.37
N ILE A 138 1.84 4.29 11.64
CA ILE A 138 1.09 3.05 11.78
C ILE A 138 1.26 2.20 10.52
N THR A 139 0.95 0.92 10.62
CA THR A 139 0.94 0.00 9.48
C THR A 139 -0.47 -0.50 9.25
N VAL A 140 -1.00 -0.29 8.05
CA VAL A 140 -2.28 -0.82 7.61
C VAL A 140 -2.07 -1.90 6.56
N ASN A 141 -2.89 -2.94 6.56
CA ASN A 141 -2.83 -4.00 5.58
C ASN A 141 -3.81 -3.70 4.45
N VAL A 142 -3.32 -3.60 3.24
CA VAL A 142 -4.16 -3.42 2.04
C VAL A 142 -4.24 -4.75 1.33
N ASN A 143 -5.43 -5.34 1.31
CA ASN A 143 -5.72 -6.59 0.63
C ASN A 143 -6.29 -6.29 -0.75
N ILE A 144 -5.52 -6.59 -1.81
CA ILE A 144 -5.89 -6.36 -3.20
C ILE A 144 -6.28 -7.68 -3.83
N ALA A 145 -7.54 -7.78 -4.27
CA ALA A 145 -8.13 -8.98 -4.83
C ALA A 145 -8.94 -8.67 -6.09
N ARG A 146 -9.27 -9.71 -6.89
CA ARG A 146 -10.15 -9.62 -8.06
C ARG A 146 -11.63 -9.68 -7.67
N SER A 147 -11.93 -10.43 -6.61
CA SER A 147 -13.27 -10.61 -6.06
C SER A 147 -13.28 -10.58 -4.53
N ALA A 148 -14.47 -10.47 -3.94
CA ALA A 148 -14.63 -10.51 -2.49
C ALA A 148 -14.22 -11.87 -1.91
N ASP A 149 -14.56 -12.95 -2.61
CA ASP A 149 -14.20 -14.33 -2.20
C ASP A 149 -12.69 -14.55 -2.17
N GLU A 150 -11.98 -13.98 -3.15
CA GLU A 150 -10.52 -14.01 -3.21
C GLU A 150 -9.91 -13.22 -2.04
N ALA A 151 -10.48 -12.05 -1.71
CA ALA A 151 -10.04 -11.27 -0.57
C ALA A 151 -10.18 -12.01 0.75
N GLU A 152 -11.26 -12.77 0.93
CA GLU A 152 -11.46 -13.60 2.12
C GLU A 152 -10.45 -14.76 2.23
N ARG A 153 -10.13 -15.42 1.12
CA ARG A 153 -9.11 -16.47 1.07
C ARG A 153 -7.72 -15.90 1.41
N GLN A 154 -7.38 -14.76 0.83
CA GLN A 154 -6.13 -14.06 1.14
C GLN A 154 -6.06 -13.60 2.60
N ALA A 155 -7.16 -13.15 3.18
CA ALA A 155 -7.23 -12.79 4.60
C ALA A 155 -6.98 -13.99 5.54
N ARG A 156 -7.32 -15.23 5.10
CA ARG A 156 -7.00 -16.48 5.82
C ARG A 156 -5.55 -16.93 5.63
N GLY A 157 -4.77 -16.23 4.81
CA GLY A 157 -3.37 -16.55 4.52
C GLY A 157 -3.20 -17.54 3.36
N GLU A 158 -4.25 -17.82 2.58
CA GLU A 158 -4.14 -18.67 1.39
C GLU A 158 -3.47 -17.87 0.25
N ASN A 159 -2.48 -18.50 -0.38
CA ASN A 159 -1.87 -17.91 -1.56
C ASN A 159 -2.70 -18.28 -2.79
N VAL A 160 -3.71 -17.47 -3.09
CA VAL A 160 -4.70 -17.73 -4.14
C VAL A 160 -4.06 -17.87 -5.52
N ILE A 161 -2.93 -17.21 -5.76
CA ILE A 161 -2.20 -17.33 -7.03
C ILE A 161 -1.58 -18.73 -7.14
N ALA A 162 -0.97 -19.23 -6.08
CA ALA A 162 -0.37 -20.57 -6.09
C ALA A 162 -1.43 -21.67 -6.19
N SER A 163 -2.56 -21.54 -5.46
CA SER A 163 -3.65 -22.51 -5.51
C SER A 163 -4.33 -22.57 -6.89
N GLN A 164 -4.50 -21.43 -7.58
CA GLN A 164 -5.01 -21.42 -8.95
C GLN A 164 -4.06 -22.10 -9.94
N PHE A 165 -2.77 -21.86 -9.86
CA PHE A 165 -1.79 -22.56 -10.70
C PHE A 165 -1.78 -24.08 -10.45
N GLU A 166 -2.01 -24.52 -9.21
CA GLU A 166 -2.12 -25.94 -8.89
C GLU A 166 -3.43 -26.53 -9.40
N GLU A 167 -4.56 -25.82 -9.29
CA GLU A 167 -5.86 -26.23 -9.81
C GLU A 167 -5.83 -26.30 -11.36
N ASP A 168 -5.27 -25.31 -12.04
CA ASP A 168 -5.14 -25.29 -13.49
C ASP A 168 -4.23 -26.45 -13.99
N ARG A 169 -3.11 -26.70 -13.31
CA ARG A 169 -2.24 -27.84 -13.64
C ARG A 169 -2.92 -29.20 -13.39
N ALA A 170 -3.74 -29.28 -12.33
CA ALA A 170 -4.49 -30.50 -12.07
C ALA A 170 -5.60 -30.73 -13.10
N ALA A 171 -6.28 -29.67 -13.53
CA ALA A 171 -7.29 -29.72 -14.59
C ALA A 171 -6.68 -30.10 -15.95
N ASP A 172 -5.54 -29.48 -16.31
CA ASP A 172 -4.80 -29.81 -17.53
C ASP A 172 -4.29 -31.27 -17.53
N ALA A 173 -3.80 -31.74 -16.39
CA ALA A 173 -3.35 -33.12 -16.23
C ALA A 173 -4.53 -34.12 -16.35
N GLN A 174 -5.69 -33.76 -15.82
CA GLN A 174 -6.90 -34.56 -15.90
C GLN A 174 -7.46 -34.59 -17.31
N ALA A 175 -7.50 -33.46 -18.02
CA ALA A 175 -7.90 -33.37 -19.42
C ALA A 175 -6.95 -34.17 -20.34
N ALA A 176 -5.65 -34.14 -20.07
CA ALA A 176 -4.68 -34.96 -20.79
C ALA A 176 -4.85 -36.46 -20.53
N ALA A 177 -5.20 -36.88 -19.32
CA ALA A 177 -5.50 -38.29 -19.00
C ALA A 177 -6.77 -38.75 -19.68
N ASP A 178 -7.83 -37.95 -19.68
CA ASP A 178 -9.11 -38.27 -20.35
C ASP A 178 -8.93 -38.39 -21.89
N MET A 179 -8.05 -37.55 -22.51
CA MET A 179 -7.72 -37.68 -23.92
C MET A 179 -6.95 -38.97 -24.24
N LEU A 180 -6.09 -39.41 -23.35
CA LEU A 180 -5.33 -40.67 -23.52
C LEU A 180 -6.24 -41.91 -23.36
N GLU A 181 -7.20 -41.88 -22.42
CA GLU A 181 -8.15 -42.97 -22.26
C GLU A 181 -9.21 -43.02 -23.36
N GLY A 182 -9.66 -41.85 -23.87
CA GLY A 182 -10.61 -41.78 -24.99
C GLY A 182 -10.02 -42.19 -26.36
N GLY A 183 -8.67 -42.16 -26.52
CA GLY A 183 -7.99 -42.55 -27.74
C GLY A 183 -7.68 -44.01 -27.92
N ALA A 184 -7.87 -44.84 -26.88
CA ALA A 184 -7.58 -46.30 -26.92
C ALA A 184 -8.69 -47.17 -27.57
N GLY A 185 -9.77 -46.57 -28.10
CA GLY A 185 -10.95 -47.26 -28.61
C GLY A 185 -11.16 -47.21 -30.14
N SER A 186 -10.25 -46.70 -30.94
CA SER A 186 -10.39 -46.76 -32.42
C SER A 186 -9.82 -48.08 -32.97
N GLN A 187 -10.73 -49.01 -33.23
CA GLN A 187 -10.55 -50.24 -33.93
C GLN A 187 -9.74 -50.04 -35.24
N ALA A 188 -8.75 -50.89 -35.42
CA ALA A 188 -8.07 -51.06 -36.69
C ALA A 188 -9.09 -51.54 -37.76
N PRO A 189 -9.06 -51.00 -38.99
CA PRO A 189 -9.88 -51.55 -40.07
C PRO A 189 -9.34 -52.90 -40.51
N ASP A 190 -10.22 -53.92 -40.46
CA ASP A 190 -10.01 -55.27 -41.02
C ASP A 190 -9.58 -55.16 -42.47
N ARG A 191 -8.38 -55.64 -42.77
CA ARG A 191 -7.90 -55.96 -44.09
C ARG A 191 -8.15 -57.41 -44.36
N ASP A 192 -9.33 -57.72 -44.87
CA ASP A 192 -9.56 -59.01 -45.53
C ASP A 192 -10.23 -58.77 -46.87
N GLY A 193 -9.67 -59.40 -47.88
CA GLY A 193 -10.33 -59.61 -49.13
C GLY A 193 -9.56 -59.24 -50.41
N PHE A 194 -8.36 -59.80 -50.62
CA PHE A 194 -7.92 -60.09 -51.99
C PHE A 194 -8.34 -61.50 -52.37
N HIS A 195 -9.35 -61.65 -53.22
CA HIS A 195 -9.61 -62.87 -54.03
C HIS A 195 -9.17 -62.60 -55.46
N GLU A 196 -8.25 -63.46 -55.88
CA GLU A 196 -7.91 -63.67 -57.29
C GLU A 196 -9.11 -64.28 -58.01
N ASP A 197 -9.39 -63.79 -59.24
CA ASP A 197 -9.64 -64.55 -60.48
C ASP A 197 -9.52 -63.58 -61.69
#